data_185e784940f509c8c4005f6ba7386c6d
#
_entry.id   185e784940f509c8c4005f6ba7386c6d
#
_cell.length_a   1.000
_cell.length_b   1.000
_cell.length_c   1.000
_cell.angle_alpha   90.00
_cell.angle_beta   90.00
_cell.angle_gamma   90.00
#
_symmetry.space_group_name_H-M   'P 1'
#
loop_
_entity.id
_entity.type
_entity.pdbx_description
1 polymer ?
#
loop_
_entity_poly.entity_id
_entity_poly.type
_entity_poly.pdbx_seq_one_letter_code
_entity_poly.pdbx_strand_id
1 'polypeptide(L)'
;MLTDGEITSIYKTGLHRSQKEADKKNVFTMQLTGGNVSYQQNRIRLGITGIYYVFNRPYEPQLTGYSQYNIHGNQFYNLGIDYAYRWHRFSFQGETAMGKQGSATLNRFQYSPVEGTQLMIVQRYYSYNYWAMFAHSFGEGSAVQNEQGYYLGVETSPFRYWHILASFDLFSFPWKKYRISKPSRGMDGLLQATFTPHNNLTMYLKYRYKQKERDLTGSKENLTLPIFHHQLRYRLNYFYGDVFSCRTTLDYNHFHSQDRAASKGYQVTQMMSSQLPWTRLFADVQGSYFSTDDYDSRVYVSEKGLLYTFYTPSFQGRGFRCAVRLSCLLYTSPSPRDRG
;
A
#
# COMPACT_ATOMS: atom_id res chain seq x y z
N MET A 1 2.77 -15.07 19.07
CA MET A 1 2.82 -16.53 19.25
C MET A 1 3.85 -16.81 20.32
N LEU A 2 3.60 -17.70 21.25
CA LEU A 2 4.54 -18.07 22.30
C LEU A 2 5.07 -19.49 22.03
N THR A 3 6.36 -19.65 22.29
CA THR A 3 7.01 -20.96 22.37
C THR A 3 7.97 -20.87 23.55
N ASP A 4 7.88 -21.78 24.48
CA ASP A 4 8.71 -21.84 25.71
C ASP A 4 8.77 -20.53 26.53
N GLY A 5 7.66 -19.78 26.56
CA GLY A 5 7.58 -18.51 27.27
C GLY A 5 8.07 -17.28 26.50
N GLU A 6 8.58 -17.46 25.30
CA GLU A 6 9.10 -16.38 24.43
C GLU A 6 8.10 -15.96 23.35
N ILE A 7 8.16 -14.72 22.90
CA ILE A 7 7.34 -14.18 21.81
C ILE A 7 8.06 -14.42 20.49
N THR A 8 7.59 -15.37 19.69
CA THR A 8 8.19 -15.67 18.37
C THR A 8 7.62 -14.83 17.23
N SER A 9 6.40 -14.30 17.38
CA SER A 9 5.79 -13.41 16.39
C SER A 9 4.72 -12.52 17.01
N ILE A 10 4.58 -11.31 16.46
CA ILE A 10 3.59 -10.31 16.90
C ILE A 10 2.48 -10.23 15.86
N TYR A 11 1.25 -10.50 16.30
CA TYR A 11 0.06 -10.44 15.47
C TYR A 11 -0.54 -9.03 15.50
N LYS A 12 -0.39 -8.28 14.40
CA LYS A 12 -0.74 -6.85 14.32
C LYS A 12 -2.12 -6.57 13.70
N THR A 13 -2.78 -7.56 13.11
CA THR A 13 -4.02 -7.33 12.34
C THR A 13 -5.24 -7.07 13.23
N GLY A 14 -5.22 -7.50 14.49
CA GLY A 14 -6.37 -7.40 15.41
C GLY A 14 -7.57 -8.28 15.04
N LEU A 15 -7.45 -9.12 14.00
CA LEU A 15 -8.52 -10.00 13.56
C LEU A 15 -8.51 -11.30 14.37
N HIS A 16 -9.69 -11.73 14.83
CA HIS A 16 -9.89 -12.95 15.61
C HIS A 16 -11.06 -13.77 15.04
N ARG A 17 -10.95 -14.14 13.74
CA ARG A 17 -12.03 -14.81 12.97
C ARG A 17 -12.00 -16.33 13.07
N SER A 18 -10.86 -16.90 13.40
CA SER A 18 -10.68 -18.35 13.55
C SER A 18 -10.12 -18.68 14.92
N GLN A 19 -10.26 -19.94 15.37
CA GLN A 19 -9.69 -20.39 16.63
C GLN A 19 -8.19 -20.12 16.73
N LYS A 20 -7.44 -20.37 15.65
CA LYS A 20 -5.99 -20.08 15.58
C LYS A 20 -5.65 -18.60 15.72
N GLU A 21 -6.55 -17.69 15.29
CA GLU A 21 -6.39 -16.24 15.50
C GLU A 21 -6.80 -15.84 16.93
N ALA A 22 -7.85 -16.45 17.49
CA ALA A 22 -8.30 -16.22 18.84
C ALA A 22 -7.25 -16.64 19.89
N ASP A 23 -6.57 -17.77 19.67
CA ASP A 23 -5.51 -18.28 20.54
C ASP A 23 -4.29 -17.34 20.63
N LYS A 24 -4.17 -16.38 19.72
CA LYS A 24 -3.11 -15.36 19.71
C LYS A 24 -3.48 -14.10 20.52
N LYS A 25 -4.69 -14.06 21.09
CA LYS A 25 -5.17 -12.93 21.87
C LYS A 25 -4.57 -12.96 23.29
N ASN A 26 -4.20 -11.78 23.80
CA ASN A 26 -3.74 -11.61 25.19
C ASN A 26 -2.54 -12.48 25.60
N VAL A 27 -1.66 -12.82 24.65
CA VAL A 27 -0.54 -13.74 24.87
C VAL A 27 0.62 -13.07 25.59
N PHE A 28 0.79 -11.73 25.44
CA PHE A 28 1.78 -10.95 26.16
C PHE A 28 1.30 -9.54 26.42
N THR A 29 1.96 -8.84 27.33
CA THR A 29 1.68 -7.44 27.67
C THR A 29 2.84 -6.56 27.21
N MET A 30 2.50 -5.41 26.65
CA MET A 30 3.45 -4.37 26.27
C MET A 30 3.15 -3.11 27.09
N GLN A 31 4.17 -2.55 27.73
CA GLN A 31 4.15 -1.21 28.30
C GLN A 31 4.81 -0.26 27.31
N LEU A 32 4.16 0.84 27.00
CA LEU A 32 4.66 1.83 26.07
C LEU A 32 4.60 3.21 26.70
N THR A 33 5.69 3.96 26.62
CA THR A 33 5.76 5.37 26.93
C THR A 33 6.45 6.13 25.82
N GLY A 34 6.11 7.38 25.65
CA GLY A 34 6.74 8.20 24.63
C GLY A 34 6.22 9.63 24.66
N GLY A 35 6.86 10.47 23.86
CA GLY A 35 6.47 11.86 23.73
C GLY A 35 6.99 12.46 22.43
N ASN A 36 6.38 13.57 22.06
CA ASN A 36 6.79 14.39 20.93
C ASN A 36 6.87 15.85 21.39
N VAL A 37 7.92 16.53 20.95
CA VAL A 37 8.08 17.97 21.09
C VAL A 37 8.28 18.54 19.71
N SER A 38 7.48 19.51 19.31
CA SER A 38 7.59 20.16 18.01
C SER A 38 7.65 21.67 18.16
N TYR A 39 8.48 22.27 17.33
CA TYR A 39 8.62 23.72 17.16
C TYR A 39 8.22 24.09 15.75
N GLN A 40 7.34 25.07 15.62
CA GLN A 40 6.91 25.59 14.32
C GLN A 40 6.95 27.11 14.34
N GLN A 41 7.73 27.67 13.46
CA GLN A 41 7.78 29.11 13.25
C GLN A 41 7.90 29.43 11.76
N ASN A 42 6.99 30.26 11.26
CA ASN A 42 6.97 30.70 9.86
C ASN A 42 7.02 29.53 8.87
N ARG A 43 8.18 29.32 8.28
CA ARG A 43 8.42 28.34 7.17
C ARG A 43 9.08 27.05 7.65
N ILE A 44 9.46 26.99 8.91
CA ILE A 44 10.23 25.90 9.50
C ILE A 44 9.35 25.16 10.52
N ARG A 45 9.38 23.86 10.46
CA ARG A 45 8.89 22.96 11.50
C ARG A 45 10.00 21.96 11.83
N LEU A 46 10.25 21.78 13.11
CA LEU A 46 11.18 20.77 13.65
C LEU A 46 10.43 19.99 14.73
N GLY A 47 10.59 18.70 14.75
CA GLY A 47 10.01 17.83 15.76
C GLY A 47 11.00 16.78 16.24
N ILE A 48 10.88 16.38 17.49
CA ILE A 48 11.63 15.26 18.09
C ILE A 48 10.59 14.35 18.73
N THR A 49 10.64 13.07 18.37
CA THR A 49 9.77 12.03 18.91
C THR A 49 10.60 10.95 19.56
N GLY A 50 10.24 10.55 20.76
CA GLY A 50 10.83 9.41 21.46
C GLY A 50 9.76 8.43 21.89
N ILE A 51 10.00 7.14 21.67
CA ILE A 51 9.12 6.05 22.09
C ILE A 51 9.98 4.96 22.73
N TYR A 52 9.56 4.49 23.90
CA TYR A 52 10.16 3.38 24.62
C TYR A 52 9.07 2.35 24.95
N TYR A 53 9.36 1.08 24.70
CA TYR A 53 8.41 0.02 24.99
C TYR A 53 9.11 -1.24 25.51
N VAL A 54 8.43 -1.91 26.42
CA VAL A 54 8.90 -3.09 27.12
C VAL A 54 7.86 -4.19 27.00
N PHE A 55 8.30 -5.37 26.65
CA PHE A 55 7.49 -6.58 26.68
C PHE A 55 7.71 -7.33 28.00
N ASN A 56 6.66 -7.90 28.56
CA ASN A 56 6.77 -8.75 29.75
C ASN A 56 7.45 -10.10 29.49
N ARG A 57 7.74 -10.42 28.23
CA ARG A 57 8.43 -11.64 27.78
C ARG A 57 9.41 -11.27 26.67
N PRO A 58 10.54 -11.98 26.52
CA PRO A 58 11.49 -11.70 25.44
C PRO A 58 10.87 -11.98 24.07
N TYR A 59 11.15 -11.10 23.11
CA TYR A 59 10.85 -11.28 21.71
C TYR A 59 12.03 -11.99 21.05
N GLU A 60 11.83 -13.24 20.67
CA GLU A 60 12.82 -14.11 20.04
C GLU A 60 12.24 -14.69 18.74
N PRO A 61 12.26 -13.89 17.65
CA PRO A 61 11.76 -14.35 16.37
C PRO A 61 12.67 -15.45 15.81
N GLN A 62 12.07 -16.40 15.08
CA GLN A 62 12.88 -17.40 14.37
C GLN A 62 13.76 -16.72 13.33
N LEU A 63 15.06 -16.85 13.50
CA LEU A 63 16.05 -16.30 12.60
C LEU A 63 16.27 -17.24 11.42
N THR A 64 16.02 -16.74 10.23
CA THR A 64 16.32 -17.42 8.97
C THR A 64 17.32 -16.56 8.19
N GLY A 65 17.86 -17.04 7.08
CA GLY A 65 18.88 -16.31 6.34
C GLY A 65 18.50 -14.88 5.97
N TYR A 66 17.23 -14.58 5.70
CA TYR A 66 16.77 -13.22 5.39
C TYR A 66 16.40 -12.40 6.64
N SER A 67 16.03 -13.05 7.74
CA SER A 67 15.65 -12.39 9.01
C SER A 67 16.77 -12.39 10.06
N GLN A 68 18.00 -12.70 9.66
CA GLN A 68 19.16 -12.82 10.56
C GLN A 68 19.41 -11.58 11.43
N TYR A 69 19.05 -10.41 10.95
CA TYR A 69 19.22 -9.13 11.66
C TYR A 69 17.94 -8.63 12.31
N ASN A 70 16.92 -9.46 12.46
CA ASN A 70 15.75 -9.09 13.20
C ASN A 70 16.10 -8.83 14.66
N ILE A 71 15.46 -7.83 15.23
CA ILE A 71 15.67 -7.43 16.62
C ILE A 71 15.17 -8.51 17.57
N HIS A 72 15.82 -8.66 18.72
CA HIS A 72 15.45 -9.55 19.80
C HIS A 72 15.59 -8.89 21.17
N GLY A 73 15.00 -9.50 22.20
CA GLY A 73 14.97 -9.02 23.57
C GLY A 73 13.61 -8.48 23.99
N ASN A 74 13.55 -7.76 25.10
CA ASN A 74 12.30 -7.29 25.69
C ASN A 74 12.17 -5.77 25.81
N GLN A 75 13.24 -5.00 25.52
CA GLN A 75 13.28 -3.55 25.64
C GLN A 75 13.68 -2.92 24.32
N PHE A 76 12.89 -1.95 23.88
CA PHE A 76 13.06 -1.31 22.59
C PHE A 76 12.79 0.18 22.67
N TYR A 77 13.47 0.95 21.83
CA TYR A 77 13.24 2.37 21.68
C TYR A 77 13.35 2.79 20.23
N ASN A 78 12.67 3.87 19.91
CA ASN A 78 12.84 4.60 18.66
C ASN A 78 12.90 6.10 18.98
N LEU A 79 13.89 6.77 18.41
CA LEU A 79 14.06 8.22 18.44
C LEU A 79 13.99 8.73 17.02
N GLY A 80 13.22 9.77 16.79
CA GLY A 80 13.03 10.37 15.47
C GLY A 80 13.12 11.89 15.53
N ILE A 81 13.66 12.46 14.47
CA ILE A 81 13.67 13.90 14.21
C ILE A 81 12.90 14.10 12.91
N ASP A 82 11.85 14.90 12.95
CA ASP A 82 11.13 15.34 11.77
C ASP A 82 11.39 16.82 11.50
N TYR A 83 11.42 17.17 10.23
CA TYR A 83 11.70 18.52 9.78
C TYR A 83 10.90 18.85 8.53
N ALA A 84 10.45 20.10 8.43
CA ALA A 84 9.81 20.62 7.25
C ALA A 84 10.24 22.08 7.01
N TYR A 85 10.46 22.40 5.75
CA TYR A 85 10.76 23.73 5.30
C TYR A 85 9.95 24.06 4.05
N ARG A 86 9.26 25.21 4.05
CA ARG A 86 8.46 25.68 2.91
C ARG A 86 8.95 27.06 2.46
N TRP A 87 9.30 27.14 1.18
CA TRP A 87 9.76 28.38 0.58
C TRP A 87 9.14 28.58 -0.79
N HIS A 88 8.25 29.56 -0.90
CA HIS A 88 7.49 29.85 -2.13
C HIS A 88 6.83 28.57 -2.70
N ARG A 89 7.33 28.09 -3.83
CA ARG A 89 6.86 26.93 -4.58
C ARG A 89 7.58 25.62 -4.21
N PHE A 90 8.54 25.71 -3.28
CA PHE A 90 9.30 24.55 -2.81
C PHE A 90 8.84 24.12 -1.43
N SER A 91 8.79 22.83 -1.22
CA SER A 91 8.57 22.21 0.08
C SER A 91 9.56 21.06 0.26
N PHE A 92 10.26 21.07 1.37
CA PHE A 92 11.13 19.99 1.80
C PHE A 92 10.62 19.46 3.12
N GLN A 93 10.47 18.15 3.24
CA GLN A 93 10.04 17.49 4.46
C GLN A 93 10.81 16.19 4.61
N GLY A 94 11.15 15.84 5.84
CA GLY A 94 11.81 14.58 6.10
C GLY A 94 11.68 14.14 7.54
N GLU A 95 12.04 12.89 7.73
CA GLU A 95 12.14 12.25 9.03
C GLU A 95 13.37 11.34 9.03
N THR A 96 14.14 11.41 10.08
CA THR A 96 15.24 10.48 10.34
C THR A 96 15.03 9.89 11.72
N ALA A 97 14.99 8.58 11.79
CA ALA A 97 14.76 7.83 13.03
C ALA A 97 15.85 6.79 13.26
N MET A 98 16.16 6.55 14.52
CA MET A 98 17.05 5.50 14.97
C MET A 98 16.33 4.61 15.99
N GLY A 99 16.67 3.34 16.01
CA GLY A 99 16.19 2.37 16.99
C GLY A 99 17.35 1.73 17.75
N LYS A 100 17.03 0.69 18.52
CA LYS A 100 18.06 -0.13 19.21
C LYS A 100 19.15 -0.63 18.26
N GLN A 101 18.77 -0.88 17.00
CA GLN A 101 19.67 -1.28 15.93
C GLN A 101 19.26 -0.56 14.65
N GLY A 102 20.20 0.11 14.00
CA GLY A 102 19.98 0.72 12.71
C GLY A 102 19.20 2.04 12.73
N SER A 103 19.02 2.58 11.54
CA SER A 103 18.35 3.85 11.28
C SER A 103 17.48 3.79 10.02
N ALA A 104 16.55 4.71 9.95
CA ALA A 104 15.71 4.93 8.78
C ALA A 104 15.58 6.41 8.49
N THR A 105 15.59 6.79 7.22
CA THR A 105 15.36 8.17 6.80
C THR A 105 14.47 8.20 5.56
N LEU A 106 13.55 9.17 5.54
CA LEU A 106 12.70 9.48 4.40
C LEU A 106 12.71 10.99 4.18
N ASN A 107 13.05 11.42 2.98
CA ASN A 107 13.08 12.81 2.59
C ASN A 107 12.19 13.02 1.37
N ARG A 108 11.36 14.05 1.40
CA ARG A 108 10.49 14.47 0.30
C ARG A 108 10.79 15.90 -0.08
N PHE A 109 11.12 16.10 -1.33
CA PHE A 109 11.24 17.39 -1.98
C PHE A 109 10.10 17.56 -2.98
N GLN A 110 9.43 18.67 -2.94
CA GLN A 110 8.29 18.99 -3.79
C GLN A 110 8.45 20.39 -4.40
N TYR A 111 8.14 20.50 -5.68
CA TYR A 111 8.19 21.74 -6.42
C TYR A 111 6.92 21.91 -7.25
N SER A 112 6.27 23.07 -7.11
CA SER A 112 5.05 23.42 -7.86
C SER A 112 5.33 24.59 -8.80
N PRO A 113 5.85 24.35 -10.03
CA PRO A 113 6.28 25.39 -10.96
C PRO A 113 5.15 26.34 -11.36
N VAL A 114 3.99 25.77 -11.63
CA VAL A 114 2.76 26.46 -12.02
C VAL A 114 1.57 25.84 -11.31
N GLU A 115 0.45 26.53 -11.28
CA GLU A 115 -0.79 26.00 -10.76
C GLU A 115 -1.20 24.74 -11.54
N GLY A 116 -1.67 23.72 -10.84
CA GLY A 116 -2.04 22.42 -11.43
C GLY A 116 -0.86 21.53 -11.82
N THR A 117 0.39 21.90 -11.51
CA THR A 117 1.57 21.06 -11.75
C THR A 117 2.41 20.90 -10.50
N GLN A 118 2.75 19.67 -10.17
CA GLN A 118 3.55 19.28 -9.02
C GLN A 118 4.61 18.25 -9.41
N LEU A 119 5.85 18.51 -9.01
CA LEU A 119 6.97 17.61 -9.12
C LEU A 119 7.35 17.15 -7.72
N MET A 120 7.63 15.87 -7.54
CA MET A 120 8.00 15.30 -6.25
C MET A 120 9.17 14.34 -6.40
N ILE A 121 10.13 14.46 -5.48
CA ILE A 121 11.22 13.51 -5.31
C ILE A 121 11.15 12.99 -3.88
N VAL A 122 11.18 11.67 -3.73
CA VAL A 122 11.28 11.03 -2.42
C VAL A 122 12.54 10.17 -2.39
N GLN A 123 13.38 10.43 -1.42
CA GLN A 123 14.53 9.59 -1.10
C GLN A 123 14.22 8.81 0.17
N ARG A 124 14.53 7.50 0.17
CA ARG A 124 14.39 6.65 1.34
C ARG A 124 15.60 5.77 1.55
N TYR A 125 15.93 5.58 2.81
CA TYR A 125 16.95 4.64 3.27
C TYR A 125 16.51 4.02 4.59
N TYR A 126 16.37 2.70 4.61
CA TYR A 126 16.00 1.92 5.78
C TYR A 126 17.04 0.83 5.95
N SER A 127 17.86 0.92 7.00
CA SER A 127 18.89 -0.09 7.25
C SER A 127 18.27 -1.47 7.46
N TYR A 128 19.01 -2.50 7.11
CA TYR A 128 18.53 -3.89 7.16
C TYR A 128 18.26 -4.39 8.59
N ASN A 129 18.77 -3.73 9.59
CA ASN A 129 18.60 -4.03 11.01
C ASN A 129 17.73 -2.99 11.75
N TYR A 130 17.19 -1.96 11.06
CA TYR A 130 16.25 -1.04 11.67
C TYR A 130 14.93 -1.74 11.98
N TRP A 131 14.39 -1.47 13.16
CA TRP A 131 13.10 -1.98 13.56
C TRP A 131 12.31 -0.96 14.37
N ALA A 132 11.07 -0.75 13.99
CA ALA A 132 10.12 0.09 14.71
C ALA A 132 8.73 -0.55 14.58
N MET A 133 8.14 -0.92 15.71
CA MET A 133 6.91 -1.70 15.74
C MET A 133 5.73 -0.97 15.10
N PHE A 134 5.68 0.34 15.26
CA PHE A 134 4.57 1.18 14.81
C PHE A 134 4.89 2.01 13.57
N ALA A 135 6.09 1.87 13.00
CA ALA A 135 6.47 2.64 11.83
C ALA A 135 5.72 2.18 10.58
N HIS A 136 5.20 3.15 9.86
CA HIS A 136 4.73 3.02 8.49
C HIS A 136 5.41 4.10 7.65
N SER A 137 5.96 3.72 6.53
CA SER A 137 6.66 4.64 5.65
C SER A 137 6.48 4.25 4.19
N PHE A 138 6.78 5.18 3.29
CA PHE A 138 6.75 4.93 1.86
C PHE A 138 7.83 3.93 1.48
N GLY A 139 7.47 2.83 0.83
CA GLY A 139 8.41 1.81 0.38
C GLY A 139 7.73 0.70 -0.42
N GLU A 140 8.56 -0.15 -0.98
CA GLU A 140 8.13 -1.37 -1.68
C GLU A 140 7.85 -2.52 -0.69
N GLY A 141 8.58 -2.55 0.42
CA GLY A 141 8.40 -3.51 1.50
C GLY A 141 7.23 -3.15 2.42
N SER A 142 6.69 -4.13 3.13
CA SER A 142 5.66 -3.93 4.16
C SER A 142 6.22 -3.41 5.50
N ALA A 143 7.52 -3.52 5.71
CA ALA A 143 8.22 -3.05 6.89
C ALA A 143 9.20 -1.93 6.53
N VAL A 144 9.41 -1.00 7.46
CA VAL A 144 10.43 0.06 7.33
C VAL A 144 11.78 -0.55 7.67
N GLN A 145 12.31 -1.37 6.77
CA GLN A 145 13.54 -2.13 6.97
C GLN A 145 14.11 -2.60 5.64
N ASN A 146 15.44 -2.65 5.52
CA ASN A 146 16.14 -3.28 4.39
C ASN A 146 15.70 -2.73 3.03
N GLU A 147 15.62 -1.42 2.88
CA GLU A 147 15.22 -0.81 1.61
C GLU A 147 15.87 0.56 1.43
N GLN A 148 16.32 0.83 0.22
CA GLN A 148 16.74 2.16 -0.20
C GLN A 148 16.20 2.45 -1.60
N GLY A 149 15.88 3.71 -1.87
CA GLY A 149 15.34 4.06 -3.16
C GLY A 149 15.06 5.53 -3.37
N TYR A 150 14.76 5.85 -4.64
CA TYR A 150 14.37 7.17 -5.11
C TYR A 150 13.10 7.07 -5.92
N TYR A 151 12.13 7.86 -5.54
CA TYR A 151 10.88 8.00 -6.27
C TYR A 151 10.80 9.39 -6.90
N LEU A 152 10.42 9.44 -8.17
CA LEU A 152 10.11 10.64 -8.92
C LEU A 152 8.62 10.62 -9.25
N GLY A 153 7.91 11.70 -8.96
CA GLY A 153 6.50 11.85 -9.29
C GLY A 153 6.24 13.17 -9.99
N VAL A 154 5.37 13.13 -10.98
CA VAL A 154 4.85 14.29 -11.70
C VAL A 154 3.34 14.18 -11.73
N GLU A 155 2.67 15.22 -11.27
CA GLU A 155 1.24 15.37 -11.37
C GLU A 155 0.95 16.70 -12.06
N THR A 156 0.15 16.70 -13.13
CA THR A 156 -0.11 17.90 -13.91
C THR A 156 -1.48 17.87 -14.57
N SER A 157 -2.07 19.04 -14.74
CA SER A 157 -3.30 19.27 -15.51
C SER A 157 -2.99 20.21 -16.69
N PRO A 158 -2.28 19.68 -17.74
CA PRO A 158 -1.77 20.53 -18.83
C PRO A 158 -2.87 21.12 -19.73
N PHE A 159 -4.02 20.46 -19.78
CA PHE A 159 -5.17 20.85 -20.60
C PHE A 159 -6.45 20.78 -19.77
N ARG A 160 -7.45 21.53 -20.17
CA ARG A 160 -8.79 21.46 -19.57
C ARG A 160 -9.30 20.02 -19.60
N TYR A 161 -9.85 19.53 -18.49
CA TYR A 161 -10.40 18.19 -18.30
C TYR A 161 -9.36 17.05 -18.23
N TRP A 162 -8.07 17.31 -18.43
CA TRP A 162 -7.03 16.30 -18.36
C TRP A 162 -6.20 16.43 -17.08
N HIS A 163 -6.03 15.31 -16.43
CA HIS A 163 -5.13 15.16 -15.29
C HIS A 163 -4.19 13.99 -15.55
N ILE A 164 -2.89 14.25 -15.52
CA ILE A 164 -1.83 13.28 -15.82
C ILE A 164 -1.00 13.08 -14.57
N LEU A 165 -0.79 11.82 -14.21
CA LEU A 165 0.11 11.38 -13.15
C LEU A 165 1.12 10.42 -13.74
N ALA A 166 2.41 10.73 -13.57
CA ALA A 166 3.51 9.87 -13.95
C ALA A 166 4.42 9.68 -12.74
N SER A 167 4.90 8.46 -12.52
CA SER A 167 5.88 8.20 -11.47
C SER A 167 6.86 7.12 -11.85
N PHE A 168 8.04 7.19 -11.25
CA PHE A 168 9.10 6.23 -11.43
C PHE A 168 9.83 6.01 -10.10
N ASP A 169 9.85 4.78 -9.64
CA ASP A 169 10.46 4.36 -8.39
C ASP A 169 11.61 3.38 -8.66
N LEU A 170 12.80 3.73 -8.19
CA LEU A 170 13.97 2.87 -8.18
C LEU A 170 14.24 2.44 -6.75
N PHE A 171 14.32 1.15 -6.52
CA PHE A 171 14.54 0.61 -5.18
C PHE A 171 15.53 -0.56 -5.19
N SER A 172 16.20 -0.73 -4.08
CA SER A 172 17.07 -1.88 -3.82
C SER A 172 16.96 -2.34 -2.37
N PHE A 173 17.26 -3.61 -2.19
CA PHE A 173 17.29 -4.28 -0.91
C PHE A 173 18.73 -4.74 -0.63
N PRO A 174 19.46 -4.04 0.23
CA PRO A 174 20.85 -4.36 0.54
C PRO A 174 21.06 -5.74 1.16
N TRP A 175 20.02 -6.28 1.80
CA TRP A 175 20.04 -7.62 2.39
C TRP A 175 18.99 -8.51 1.73
N LYS A 176 19.13 -9.82 1.96
CA LYS A 176 18.21 -10.87 1.50
C LYS A 176 16.77 -10.59 1.92
N LYS A 177 15.82 -11.09 1.14
CA LYS A 177 14.38 -11.05 1.44
C LYS A 177 13.78 -12.45 1.38
N TYR A 178 12.56 -12.59 1.83
CA TYR A 178 11.82 -13.82 1.67
C TYR A 178 11.77 -14.23 0.18
N ARG A 179 12.25 -15.42 -0.14
CA ARG A 179 12.39 -15.97 -1.51
C ARG A 179 13.38 -15.20 -2.42
N ILE A 180 14.32 -14.45 -1.84
CA ILE A 180 15.39 -13.78 -2.58
C ILE A 180 16.66 -13.94 -1.76
N SER A 181 17.56 -14.78 -2.22
CA SER A 181 18.74 -15.22 -1.50
C SER A 181 19.93 -14.27 -1.57
N LYS A 182 19.83 -13.21 -2.37
CA LYS A 182 20.86 -12.20 -2.62
C LYS A 182 20.31 -10.78 -2.43
N PRO A 183 21.14 -9.76 -2.23
CA PRO A 183 20.73 -8.37 -2.43
C PRO A 183 20.06 -8.19 -3.79
N SER A 184 18.98 -7.44 -3.82
CA SER A 184 18.14 -7.34 -5.01
C SER A 184 17.70 -5.89 -5.27
N ARG A 185 17.28 -5.64 -6.50
CA ARG A 185 16.83 -4.32 -6.94
C ARG A 185 15.57 -4.44 -7.83
N GLY A 186 14.90 -3.32 -7.98
CA GLY A 186 13.76 -3.25 -8.86
C GLY A 186 13.41 -1.84 -9.26
N MET A 187 12.44 -1.74 -10.15
CA MET A 187 11.86 -0.48 -10.58
C MET A 187 10.35 -0.61 -10.77
N ASP A 188 9.64 0.48 -10.58
CA ASP A 188 8.19 0.58 -10.73
C ASP A 188 7.85 1.89 -11.43
N GLY A 189 7.36 1.82 -12.66
CA GLY A 189 6.92 2.95 -13.45
C GLY A 189 5.41 2.96 -13.59
N LEU A 190 4.78 4.13 -13.42
CA LEU A 190 3.34 4.31 -13.55
C LEU A 190 3.04 5.55 -14.38
N LEU A 191 2.11 5.41 -15.34
CA LEU A 191 1.53 6.51 -16.09
C LEU A 191 0.02 6.39 -16.04
N GLN A 192 -0.66 7.45 -15.63
CA GLN A 192 -2.11 7.53 -15.62
C GLN A 192 -2.57 8.83 -16.26
N ALA A 193 -3.45 8.74 -17.24
CA ALA A 193 -4.14 9.87 -17.84
C ALA A 193 -5.62 9.78 -17.48
N THR A 194 -6.15 10.79 -16.83
CA THR A 194 -7.55 10.93 -16.43
C THR A 194 -8.20 12.04 -17.24
N PHE A 195 -9.35 11.75 -17.82
CA PHE A 195 -10.14 12.69 -18.60
C PHE A 195 -11.53 12.84 -17.99
N THR A 196 -11.88 14.06 -17.60
CA THR A 196 -13.16 14.40 -16.94
C THR A 196 -13.87 15.52 -17.71
N PRO A 197 -14.49 15.22 -18.88
CA PRO A 197 -15.12 16.24 -19.71
C PRO A 197 -16.32 16.91 -19.05
N HIS A 198 -17.00 16.18 -18.18
CA HIS A 198 -18.15 16.63 -17.40
C HIS A 198 -18.08 16.06 -15.99
N ASN A 199 -18.77 16.69 -15.03
CA ASN A 199 -18.79 16.26 -13.63
C ASN A 199 -19.35 14.84 -13.44
N ASN A 200 -20.14 14.37 -14.42
CA ASN A 200 -20.79 13.06 -14.39
C ASN A 200 -20.03 11.96 -15.16
N LEU A 201 -18.95 12.31 -15.85
CA LEU A 201 -18.18 11.35 -16.66
C LEU A 201 -16.69 11.48 -16.38
N THR A 202 -16.09 10.39 -15.91
CA THR A 202 -14.64 10.27 -15.70
C THR A 202 -14.11 9.02 -16.35
N MET A 203 -13.08 9.17 -17.15
CA MET A 203 -12.35 8.06 -17.77
C MET A 203 -10.89 8.12 -17.36
N TYR A 204 -10.25 6.98 -17.11
CA TYR A 204 -8.80 6.96 -17.03
C TYR A 204 -8.19 5.73 -17.68
N LEU A 205 -7.01 5.93 -18.20
CA LEU A 205 -6.11 4.90 -18.68
C LEU A 205 -4.88 4.91 -17.76
N LYS A 206 -4.53 3.74 -17.21
CA LYS A 206 -3.39 3.55 -16.32
C LYS A 206 -2.52 2.43 -16.86
N TYR A 207 -1.25 2.72 -17.04
CA TYR A 207 -0.23 1.74 -17.35
C TYR A 207 0.79 1.68 -16.23
N ARG A 208 1.15 0.48 -15.79
CA ARG A 208 2.19 0.24 -14.79
C ARG A 208 3.15 -0.81 -15.31
N TYR A 209 4.42 -0.50 -15.23
CA TYR A 209 5.53 -1.40 -15.47
C TYR A 209 6.25 -1.64 -14.17
N LYS A 210 6.48 -2.91 -13.81
CA LYS A 210 7.20 -3.27 -12.59
C LYS A 210 8.19 -4.38 -12.88
N GLN A 211 9.45 -4.11 -12.55
CA GLN A 211 10.53 -5.08 -12.57
C GLN A 211 10.98 -5.36 -11.14
N LYS A 212 11.17 -6.62 -10.82
CA LYS A 212 11.75 -7.12 -9.58
C LYS A 212 12.65 -8.31 -9.85
N GLU A 213 13.37 -8.74 -8.85
CA GLU A 213 14.17 -9.96 -8.89
C GLU A 213 13.55 -11.03 -8.00
N ARG A 214 13.65 -12.30 -8.42
CA ARG A 214 13.15 -13.48 -7.71
C ARG A 214 14.10 -14.64 -7.91
N ASP A 215 14.27 -15.47 -6.88
CA ASP A 215 15.03 -16.71 -7.00
C ASP A 215 14.31 -17.72 -7.90
N LEU A 216 15.10 -18.41 -8.71
CA LEU A 216 14.63 -19.51 -9.54
C LEU A 216 14.21 -20.69 -8.64
N THR A 217 12.96 -21.10 -8.77
CA THR A 217 12.41 -22.22 -8.00
C THR A 217 13.06 -23.53 -8.42
N GLY A 218 13.63 -24.26 -7.46
CA GLY A 218 14.24 -25.58 -7.70
C GLY A 218 15.72 -25.54 -8.15
N SER A 219 16.33 -24.36 -8.27
CA SER A 219 17.77 -24.25 -8.52
C SER A 219 18.58 -24.45 -7.24
N LYS A 220 19.60 -25.31 -7.29
CA LYS A 220 20.56 -25.47 -6.19
C LYS A 220 21.53 -24.28 -6.06
N GLU A 221 21.62 -23.44 -7.07
CA GLU A 221 22.62 -22.35 -7.16
C GLU A 221 22.12 -21.00 -6.70
N ASN A 222 20.93 -20.88 -6.10
CA ASN A 222 20.34 -19.59 -5.69
C ASN A 222 20.42 -18.51 -6.79
N LEU A 223 20.10 -18.89 -8.01
CA LEU A 223 20.09 -17.98 -9.16
C LEU A 223 18.89 -17.03 -9.06
N THR A 224 19.17 -15.73 -9.03
CA THR A 224 18.16 -14.67 -8.97
C THR A 224 17.95 -14.10 -10.36
N LEU A 225 16.72 -14.11 -10.85
CA LEU A 225 16.33 -13.67 -12.18
C LEU A 225 15.34 -12.49 -12.13
N PRO A 226 15.40 -11.57 -13.10
CA PRO A 226 14.43 -10.50 -13.21
C PRO A 226 13.07 -11.03 -13.67
N ILE A 227 12.02 -10.48 -13.07
CA ILE A 227 10.62 -10.69 -13.43
C ILE A 227 9.99 -9.36 -13.81
N PHE A 228 9.15 -9.37 -14.83
CA PHE A 228 8.55 -8.18 -15.42
C PHE A 228 7.03 -8.29 -15.40
N HIS A 229 6.38 -7.26 -14.91
CA HIS A 229 4.92 -7.12 -14.88
C HIS A 229 4.51 -5.87 -15.64
N HIS A 230 3.64 -6.04 -16.62
CA HIS A 230 2.97 -4.97 -17.32
C HIS A 230 1.48 -5.03 -16.96
N GLN A 231 0.93 -3.93 -16.54
CA GLN A 231 -0.48 -3.82 -16.18
C GLN A 231 -1.10 -2.64 -16.90
N LEU A 232 -2.18 -2.89 -17.62
CA LEU A 232 -2.96 -1.86 -18.27
C LEU A 232 -4.38 -1.88 -17.69
N ARG A 233 -4.87 -0.74 -17.27
CA ARG A 233 -6.24 -0.57 -16.77
C ARG A 233 -6.91 0.59 -17.47
N TYR A 234 -8.07 0.33 -18.03
CA TYR A 234 -9.01 1.36 -18.44
C TYR A 234 -10.20 1.34 -17.51
N ARG A 235 -10.68 2.51 -17.10
CA ARG A 235 -11.90 2.65 -16.30
C ARG A 235 -12.73 3.82 -16.79
N LEU A 236 -14.03 3.58 -16.91
CA LEU A 236 -15.05 4.57 -17.17
C LEU A 236 -16.00 4.60 -15.99
N ASN A 237 -16.25 5.79 -15.44
CA ASN A 237 -17.29 6.01 -14.44
C ASN A 237 -18.28 7.02 -15.02
N TYR A 238 -19.55 6.67 -14.93
CA TYR A 238 -20.65 7.54 -15.31
C TYR A 238 -21.64 7.66 -14.16
N PHE A 239 -22.09 8.87 -13.88
CA PHE A 239 -23.05 9.18 -12.83
C PHE A 239 -24.27 9.88 -13.45
N TYR A 240 -25.46 9.51 -13.05
CA TYR A 240 -26.69 10.20 -13.39
C TYR A 240 -27.38 10.67 -12.12
N GLY A 241 -27.14 11.94 -11.75
CA GLY A 241 -27.51 12.46 -10.44
C GLY A 241 -26.93 11.60 -9.31
N ASP A 242 -27.66 11.58 -8.20
CA ASP A 242 -27.33 10.73 -7.04
C ASP A 242 -28.00 9.35 -7.10
N VAL A 243 -28.76 9.11 -8.18
CA VAL A 243 -29.67 7.95 -8.29
C VAL A 243 -28.99 6.75 -8.95
N PHE A 244 -28.15 7.00 -9.96
CA PHE A 244 -27.55 5.92 -10.75
C PHE A 244 -26.05 6.16 -11.00
N SER A 245 -25.27 5.12 -10.89
CA SER A 245 -23.88 5.13 -11.34
C SER A 245 -23.52 3.83 -12.05
N CYS A 246 -22.64 3.96 -13.04
CA CYS A 246 -22.16 2.87 -13.85
C CYS A 246 -20.63 2.93 -13.91
N ARG A 247 -19.96 1.81 -13.68
CA ARG A 247 -18.50 1.69 -13.77
C ARG A 247 -18.11 0.50 -14.62
N THR A 248 -17.38 0.76 -15.68
CA THR A 248 -16.74 -0.26 -16.50
C THR A 248 -15.25 -0.27 -16.22
N THR A 249 -14.67 -1.42 -15.98
CA THR A 249 -13.22 -1.59 -15.77
C THR A 249 -12.72 -2.71 -16.66
N LEU A 250 -11.66 -2.43 -17.41
CA LEU A 250 -10.91 -3.38 -18.23
C LEU A 250 -9.50 -3.46 -17.68
N ASP A 251 -9.04 -4.65 -17.32
CA ASP A 251 -7.69 -4.92 -16.85
C ASP A 251 -7.00 -5.91 -17.78
N TYR A 252 -5.74 -5.65 -18.06
CA TYR A 252 -4.84 -6.56 -18.75
C TYR A 252 -3.52 -6.64 -17.98
N ASN A 253 -3.11 -7.85 -17.63
CA ASN A 253 -1.85 -8.15 -16.98
C ASN A 253 -1.00 -9.03 -17.89
N HIS A 254 0.27 -8.67 -18.03
CA HIS A 254 1.26 -9.48 -18.73
C HIS A 254 2.47 -9.66 -17.82
N PHE A 255 2.76 -10.91 -17.50
CA PHE A 255 3.93 -11.34 -16.76
C PHE A 255 4.94 -11.99 -17.68
N HIS A 256 6.21 -11.64 -17.51
CA HIS A 256 7.32 -12.26 -18.23
C HIS A 256 8.49 -12.52 -17.28
N SER A 257 9.13 -13.66 -17.45
CA SER A 257 10.34 -14.06 -16.73
C SER A 257 11.21 -14.90 -17.67
N GLN A 258 12.52 -14.93 -17.41
CA GLN A 258 13.44 -15.72 -18.22
C GLN A 258 13.30 -17.23 -18.00
N ASP A 259 12.75 -17.66 -16.87
CA ASP A 259 12.60 -19.05 -16.46
C ASP A 259 11.26 -19.70 -16.83
N ARG A 260 10.31 -18.90 -17.35
CA ARG A 260 8.95 -19.37 -17.66
C ARG A 260 8.39 -18.74 -18.90
N ALA A 261 7.42 -19.40 -19.51
CA ALA A 261 6.62 -18.83 -20.58
C ALA A 261 5.90 -17.56 -20.09
N ALA A 262 5.72 -16.61 -21.00
CA ALA A 262 4.97 -15.39 -20.69
C ALA A 262 3.52 -15.75 -20.32
N SER A 263 3.00 -15.12 -19.28
CA SER A 263 1.65 -15.34 -18.75
C SER A 263 0.80 -14.08 -18.92
N LYS A 264 -0.43 -14.25 -19.36
CA LYS A 264 -1.37 -13.17 -19.62
C LYS A 264 -2.66 -13.36 -18.82
N GLY A 265 -3.22 -12.25 -18.39
CA GLY A 265 -4.52 -12.24 -17.72
C GLY A 265 -5.32 -11.03 -18.13
N TYR A 266 -6.62 -11.19 -18.32
CA TYR A 266 -7.52 -10.07 -18.57
C TYR A 266 -8.80 -10.20 -17.76
N GLN A 267 -9.44 -9.07 -17.55
CA GLN A 267 -10.67 -8.96 -16.79
C GLN A 267 -11.52 -7.83 -17.36
N VAL A 268 -12.82 -8.09 -17.42
CA VAL A 268 -13.84 -7.09 -17.69
C VAL A 268 -14.80 -7.08 -16.51
N THR A 269 -14.96 -5.92 -15.89
CA THR A 269 -15.88 -5.74 -14.76
C THR A 269 -16.86 -4.63 -15.06
N GLN A 270 -18.15 -4.94 -14.92
CA GLN A 270 -19.25 -4.00 -15.00
C GLN A 270 -19.91 -3.89 -13.65
N MET A 271 -20.01 -2.67 -13.11
CA MET A 271 -20.67 -2.38 -11.85
C MET A 271 -21.74 -1.32 -12.10
N MET A 272 -22.92 -1.56 -11.58
CA MET A 272 -24.05 -0.64 -11.60
C MET A 272 -24.55 -0.44 -10.18
N SER A 273 -24.82 0.80 -9.82
CA SER A 273 -25.41 1.17 -8.52
C SER A 273 -26.63 2.03 -8.80
N SER A 274 -27.75 1.69 -8.21
CA SER A 274 -28.99 2.46 -8.37
C SER A 274 -29.76 2.53 -7.06
N GLN A 275 -30.35 3.68 -6.79
CA GLN A 275 -31.41 3.78 -5.82
C GLN A 275 -32.67 3.14 -6.40
N LEU A 276 -33.29 2.23 -5.66
CA LEU A 276 -34.54 1.60 -6.08
C LEU A 276 -35.68 2.61 -5.98
N PRO A 277 -36.52 2.74 -7.05
CA PRO A 277 -37.65 3.66 -7.05
C PRO A 277 -38.56 3.46 -5.81
N TRP A 278 -39.04 4.56 -5.26
CA TRP A 278 -39.99 4.58 -4.13
C TRP A 278 -39.42 4.04 -2.80
N THR A 279 -38.13 3.75 -2.72
CA THR A 279 -37.50 3.19 -1.54
C THR A 279 -36.26 3.99 -1.14
N ARG A 280 -35.78 3.74 0.09
CA ARG A 280 -34.47 4.22 0.56
C ARG A 280 -33.37 3.16 0.38
N LEU A 281 -33.64 2.16 -0.48
CA LEU A 281 -32.74 1.07 -0.77
C LEU A 281 -31.86 1.42 -1.96
N PHE A 282 -30.59 1.13 -1.82
CA PHE A 282 -29.60 1.16 -2.90
C PHE A 282 -29.21 -0.28 -3.25
N ALA A 283 -29.22 -0.58 -4.53
CA ALA A 283 -28.75 -1.85 -5.07
C ALA A 283 -27.46 -1.62 -5.85
N ASP A 284 -26.43 -2.37 -5.50
CA ASP A 284 -25.19 -2.47 -6.26
C ASP A 284 -25.12 -3.86 -6.89
N VAL A 285 -24.96 -3.92 -8.20
CA VAL A 285 -24.79 -5.15 -8.96
C VAL A 285 -23.46 -5.10 -9.69
N GLN A 286 -22.64 -6.12 -9.54
CA GLN A 286 -21.36 -6.23 -10.20
C GLN A 286 -21.23 -7.59 -10.89
N GLY A 287 -20.87 -7.57 -12.17
CA GLY A 287 -20.49 -8.73 -12.96
C GLY A 287 -19.03 -8.61 -13.39
N SER A 288 -18.24 -9.66 -13.23
CA SER A 288 -16.83 -9.69 -13.62
C SER A 288 -16.54 -10.99 -14.37
N TYR A 289 -16.02 -10.87 -15.59
CA TYR A 289 -15.45 -11.99 -16.33
C TYR A 289 -13.92 -11.88 -16.30
N PHE A 290 -13.24 -12.99 -16.05
CA PHE A 290 -11.79 -13.05 -16.02
C PHE A 290 -11.26 -14.30 -16.71
N SER A 291 -10.06 -14.17 -17.27
CA SER A 291 -9.29 -15.30 -17.83
C SER A 291 -7.81 -15.00 -17.63
N THR A 292 -7.10 -15.92 -17.00
CA THR A 292 -5.66 -15.80 -16.72
C THR A 292 -4.99 -17.13 -16.98
N ASP A 293 -3.77 -17.11 -17.51
CA ASP A 293 -3.01 -18.33 -17.83
C ASP A 293 -2.55 -19.04 -16.54
N ASP A 294 -2.07 -18.26 -15.56
CA ASP A 294 -1.57 -18.78 -14.29
C ASP A 294 -1.74 -17.79 -13.12
N TYR A 295 -1.14 -18.12 -11.96
CA TYR A 295 -1.17 -17.30 -10.75
C TYR A 295 -0.38 -15.99 -10.91
N ASP A 296 0.67 -15.93 -11.73
CA ASP A 296 1.50 -14.75 -11.90
C ASP A 296 0.76 -13.64 -12.68
N SER A 297 -0.20 -14.01 -13.55
CA SER A 297 -1.06 -13.10 -14.31
C SER A 297 -2.43 -12.82 -13.67
N ARG A 298 -2.66 -13.26 -12.41
CA ARG A 298 -3.93 -13.06 -11.70
C ARG A 298 -4.40 -11.62 -11.71
N VAL A 299 -5.71 -11.45 -11.69
CA VAL A 299 -6.36 -10.14 -11.69
C VAL A 299 -7.06 -9.88 -10.36
N TYR A 300 -7.22 -8.62 -10.00
CA TYR A 300 -7.82 -8.20 -8.75
C TYR A 300 -9.08 -7.39 -9.00
N VAL A 301 -10.19 -7.81 -8.38
CA VAL A 301 -11.48 -7.15 -8.49
C VAL A 301 -11.75 -6.34 -7.23
N SER A 302 -12.09 -5.06 -7.40
CA SER A 302 -12.57 -4.24 -6.30
C SER A 302 -14.09 -4.42 -6.21
N GLU A 303 -14.57 -5.09 -5.18
CA GLU A 303 -15.99 -5.29 -4.90
C GLU A 303 -16.45 -4.33 -3.79
N LYS A 304 -17.69 -3.84 -3.89
CA LYS A 304 -18.33 -3.15 -2.77
C LYS A 304 -18.68 -4.16 -1.69
N GLY A 305 -17.86 -4.24 -0.65
CA GLY A 305 -18.10 -5.09 0.51
C GLY A 305 -19.16 -4.56 1.46
N LEU A 306 -19.41 -5.32 2.52
CA LEU A 306 -20.18 -4.87 3.68
C LEU A 306 -19.38 -3.80 4.44
N LEU A 307 -20.06 -3.02 5.29
CA LEU A 307 -19.40 -2.02 6.13
C LEU A 307 -18.28 -2.67 6.96
N TYR A 308 -17.11 -2.02 6.99
CA TYR A 308 -15.88 -2.51 7.65
C TYR A 308 -15.22 -3.77 7.05
N THR A 309 -15.64 -4.23 5.88
CA THR A 309 -14.94 -5.30 5.16
C THR A 309 -14.01 -4.70 4.11
N PHE A 310 -12.71 -4.97 4.25
CA PHE A 310 -11.67 -4.54 3.30
C PHE A 310 -11.10 -5.78 2.63
N TYR A 311 -11.74 -6.23 1.57
CA TYR A 311 -11.31 -7.42 0.83
C TYR A 311 -11.29 -7.12 -0.67
N THR A 312 -10.15 -7.40 -1.29
CA THR A 312 -9.98 -7.34 -2.74
C THR A 312 -9.65 -8.75 -3.22
N PRO A 313 -10.62 -9.51 -3.71
CA PRO A 313 -10.38 -10.86 -4.20
C PRO A 313 -9.44 -10.86 -5.40
N SER A 314 -8.57 -11.87 -5.45
CA SER A 314 -7.75 -12.19 -6.61
C SER A 314 -8.32 -13.40 -7.33
N PHE A 315 -8.33 -13.35 -8.65
CA PHE A 315 -8.84 -14.42 -9.50
C PHE A 315 -7.74 -14.95 -10.41
N GLN A 316 -7.74 -16.28 -10.55
CA GLN A 316 -6.88 -17.03 -11.47
C GLN A 316 -7.71 -18.06 -12.23
N GLY A 317 -7.24 -18.49 -13.42
CA GLY A 317 -7.97 -19.37 -14.31
C GLY A 317 -9.01 -18.61 -15.12
N ARG A 318 -10.14 -19.25 -15.43
CA ARG A 318 -11.23 -18.65 -16.22
C ARG A 318 -12.54 -18.76 -15.46
N GLY A 319 -13.28 -17.66 -15.39
CA GLY A 319 -14.55 -17.68 -14.70
C GLY A 319 -15.36 -16.39 -14.82
N PHE A 320 -16.55 -16.46 -14.24
CA PHE A 320 -17.45 -15.33 -14.07
C PHE A 320 -17.79 -15.18 -12.59
N ARG A 321 -17.84 -13.95 -12.11
CA ARG A 321 -18.24 -13.62 -10.74
C ARG A 321 -19.32 -12.56 -10.75
N CYS A 322 -20.38 -12.81 -9.99
CA CYS A 322 -21.42 -11.85 -9.72
C CYS A 322 -21.45 -11.51 -8.23
N ALA A 323 -21.63 -10.24 -7.90
CA ALA A 323 -21.83 -9.75 -6.54
C ALA A 323 -23.01 -8.78 -6.53
N VAL A 324 -23.91 -8.96 -5.56
CA VAL A 324 -25.05 -8.07 -5.34
C VAL A 324 -25.00 -7.59 -3.90
N ARG A 325 -25.18 -6.29 -3.70
CA ARG A 325 -25.28 -5.66 -2.39
C ARG A 325 -26.54 -4.80 -2.34
N LEU A 326 -27.33 -5.00 -1.31
CA LEU A 326 -28.44 -4.13 -0.95
C LEU A 326 -28.05 -3.33 0.30
N SER A 327 -28.29 -2.04 0.29
CA SER A 327 -28.04 -1.16 1.44
C SER A 327 -29.22 -0.22 1.64
N CYS A 328 -29.59 0.02 2.90
CA CYS A 328 -30.63 0.95 3.28
C CYS A 328 -30.02 2.09 4.08
N LEU A 329 -30.33 3.33 3.72
CA LEU A 329 -30.05 4.49 4.55
C LEU A 329 -31.14 4.56 5.63
N LEU A 330 -30.86 3.97 6.79
CA LEU A 330 -31.67 4.21 7.98
C LEU A 330 -31.38 5.63 8.45
N TYR A 331 -32.42 6.43 8.60
CA TYR A 331 -32.33 7.75 9.21
C TYR A 331 -31.96 7.54 10.68
N THR A 332 -30.70 7.75 11.05
CA THR A 332 -30.39 7.98 12.44
C THR A 332 -30.88 9.39 12.76
N SER A 333 -31.77 9.52 13.73
CA SER A 333 -32.15 10.84 14.27
C SER A 333 -30.88 11.62 14.56
N PRO A 334 -30.85 12.95 14.27
CA PRO A 334 -29.68 13.77 14.57
C PRO A 334 -29.34 13.60 16.05
N SER A 335 -28.03 13.46 16.31
CA SER A 335 -27.51 13.40 17.68
C SER A 335 -28.06 14.59 18.49
N PRO A 336 -28.42 14.43 19.77
CA PRO A 336 -28.82 15.55 20.63
C PRO A 336 -27.82 16.71 20.67
N ARG A 337 -26.58 16.51 20.24
CA ARG A 337 -25.53 17.54 20.11
C ARG A 337 -25.70 18.48 18.89
N ASP A 338 -26.53 18.12 17.93
CA ASP A 338 -26.75 18.94 16.72
C ASP A 338 -27.93 19.92 16.87
N ARG A 339 -28.46 20.06 18.09
CA ARG A 339 -29.51 21.03 18.45
C ARG A 339 -28.94 22.12 19.36
N GLY A 340 -27.84 22.73 18.97
CA GLY A 340 -27.24 23.86 19.65
C GLY A 340 -27.04 25.03 18.69
#